data_f58e3543df5539fed7c253490f936a2d
#
_entry.id   f58e3543df5539fed7c253490f936a2d
#
_cell.length_a   1.000
_cell.length_b   1.000
_cell.length_c   1.000
_cell.angle_alpha   90.00
_cell.angle_beta   90.00
_cell.angle_gamma   90.00
#
_symmetry.space_group_name_H-M   'P 1'
#
loop_
_entity.id
_entity.type
_entity.pdbx_description
1 polymer ?
#
loop_
_entity_poly.entity_id
_entity_poly.type
_entity_poly.pdbx_seq_one_letter_code
_entity_poly.pdbx_strand_id
1 'polypeptide(L)'
;MDQSKPSFFITTPIYYVNADPHLGTAYSTIIADVQARYRRSTGYNVKFLTGMDEHGEKVAEAAAKHGMTPQEWTDSQAPHFKELWSKLEISNDDFIRTTEPRQHHAVQYLWERMKESGYLYKGSYDGWYCVPDETYFTDTQVQKGDEEYGSVGQHLCPDCHRPLERVQEESYFFKLSAFQDKLLKLYDEHPDFVEPAFRMNEVRSFVEGGLNDLSVSRTSFDWGIQVPFDEGHVTYVWFDALLNYMTAVGYGVDTDEARAELAYRWPAQFHIVGKDIIRFHCVIWPAMLMAIGEALPEHVFAHGFLTVRNAETGKAEKMSKSRGNAIAPQDVIDMLGVEGYRYYFMTDVVPGTDGAISFDRMEQVYNADLANSWGNLISRSLNMSGKYFDGCAPAKPASFDAFENPLAKIADGLVERYMAKMDVLDYGGAKDEVMELIHAANHYIEDSEPWALAKDETKADELAFVIYNLLEAIRIAAHLLMPLMPQTSTEALRRLSCEEEATSDDLKGVCAWGQLAGGQPVEKGEPLFPRLG
;
A
#
# COMPACT_ATOMS: atom_id res chain seq x y z
N MET A 1 -21.47 -10.22 -7.73
CA MET A 1 -20.08 -10.01 -8.17
C MET A 1 -20.00 -10.15 -9.67
N ASP A 2 -19.32 -9.24 -10.34
CA ASP A 2 -19.05 -9.38 -11.77
C ASP A 2 -17.81 -10.28 -11.96
N GLN A 3 -18.03 -11.56 -12.16
CA GLN A 3 -16.98 -12.55 -12.40
C GLN A 3 -16.54 -12.60 -13.88
N SER A 4 -17.06 -11.71 -14.73
CA SER A 4 -16.63 -11.60 -16.13
C SER A 4 -15.25 -10.95 -16.27
N LYS A 5 -14.83 -10.16 -15.27
CA LYS A 5 -13.52 -9.51 -15.19
C LYS A 5 -12.49 -10.39 -14.47
N PRO A 6 -11.20 -10.27 -14.77
CA PRO A 6 -10.17 -10.94 -14.00
C PRO A 6 -10.15 -10.43 -12.54
N SER A 7 -9.94 -11.35 -11.60
CA SER A 7 -9.82 -10.99 -10.17
C SER A 7 -8.45 -10.39 -9.88
N PHE A 8 -8.41 -9.43 -8.95
CA PHE A 8 -7.17 -8.95 -8.33
C PHE A 8 -7.41 -8.73 -6.85
N PHE A 9 -6.74 -9.51 -6.03
CA PHE A 9 -6.84 -9.42 -4.58
C PHE A 9 -5.53 -8.90 -3.99
N ILE A 10 -5.60 -7.73 -3.34
CA ILE A 10 -4.47 -7.07 -2.69
C ILE A 10 -4.79 -6.83 -1.23
N THR A 11 -3.79 -7.01 -0.37
CA THR A 11 -3.95 -6.85 1.07
C THR A 11 -2.85 -6.00 1.68
N THR A 12 -3.16 -5.29 2.77
CA THR A 12 -2.16 -4.78 3.70
C THR A 12 -1.95 -5.77 4.85
N PRO A 13 -0.98 -5.55 5.75
CA PRO A 13 -1.03 -6.19 7.06
C PRO A 13 -2.31 -5.74 7.79
N ILE A 14 -2.79 -6.55 8.70
CA ILE A 14 -3.69 -6.06 9.73
C ILE A 14 -2.85 -5.44 10.86
N TYR A 15 -3.29 -4.32 11.41
CA TYR A 15 -2.47 -3.47 12.26
C TYR A 15 -2.74 -3.70 13.74
N TYR A 16 -1.68 -3.84 14.55
CA TYR A 16 -1.81 -3.90 16.00
C TYR A 16 -2.42 -2.62 16.57
N VAL A 17 -3.36 -2.79 17.48
CA VAL A 17 -4.14 -1.71 18.10
C VAL A 17 -3.59 -1.26 19.48
N ASN A 18 -2.30 -1.32 19.64
CA ASN A 18 -1.65 -0.85 20.86
C ASN A 18 -1.37 0.66 20.90
N ALA A 19 -1.62 1.37 19.80
CA ALA A 19 -1.50 2.81 19.65
C ALA A 19 -2.24 3.30 18.40
N ASP A 20 -2.44 4.63 18.29
CA ASP A 20 -2.97 5.27 17.08
C ASP A 20 -2.13 4.93 15.85
N PRO A 21 -2.77 4.91 14.65
CA PRO A 21 -2.08 4.67 13.39
C PRO A 21 -1.01 5.74 13.14
N HIS A 22 0.11 5.34 12.55
CA HIS A 22 1.28 6.18 12.31
C HIS A 22 1.66 6.22 10.83
N LEU A 23 2.69 7.01 10.47
CA LEU A 23 3.13 7.17 9.07
C LEU A 23 3.41 5.83 8.37
N GLY A 24 4.03 4.86 9.07
CA GLY A 24 4.31 3.54 8.48
C GLY A 24 3.03 2.77 8.15
N THR A 25 2.02 2.83 9.02
CA THR A 25 0.69 2.24 8.80
C THR A 25 0.01 2.86 7.56
N ALA A 26 0.02 4.20 7.47
CA ALA A 26 -0.51 4.92 6.33
C ALA A 26 0.25 4.59 5.04
N TYR A 27 1.59 4.49 5.09
CA TYR A 27 2.44 4.18 3.96
C TYR A 27 2.11 2.82 3.32
N SER A 28 2.05 1.75 4.12
CA SER A 28 1.65 0.42 3.65
C SER A 28 0.28 0.45 2.96
N THR A 29 -0.66 1.17 3.57
CA THR A 29 -2.05 1.22 3.08
C THR A 29 -2.17 2.01 1.77
N ILE A 30 -1.42 3.11 1.61
CA ILE A 30 -1.42 3.89 0.37
C ILE A 30 -0.75 3.10 -0.78
N ILE A 31 0.32 2.34 -0.52
CA ILE A 31 0.92 1.44 -1.53
C ILE A 31 -0.14 0.50 -2.10
N ALA A 32 -0.91 -0.16 -1.24
CA ALA A 32 -1.98 -1.05 -1.65
C ALA A 32 -3.12 -0.31 -2.36
N ASP A 33 -3.51 0.88 -1.88
CA ASP A 33 -4.57 1.69 -2.47
C ASP A 33 -4.23 2.16 -3.89
N VAL A 34 -3.02 2.66 -4.11
CA VAL A 34 -2.55 3.08 -5.44
C VAL A 34 -2.60 1.91 -6.42
N GLN A 35 -2.14 0.72 -5.99
CA GLN A 35 -2.20 -0.46 -6.83
C GLN A 35 -3.65 -0.92 -7.08
N ALA A 36 -4.52 -0.87 -6.08
CA ALA A 36 -5.93 -1.21 -6.21
C ALA A 36 -6.64 -0.28 -7.22
N ARG A 37 -6.42 1.04 -7.13
CA ARG A 37 -6.98 2.03 -8.07
C ARG A 37 -6.48 1.81 -9.49
N TYR A 38 -5.17 1.60 -9.66
CA TYR A 38 -4.58 1.29 -10.95
C TYR A 38 -5.19 0.01 -11.56
N ARG A 39 -5.32 -1.07 -10.79
CA ARG A 39 -5.91 -2.32 -11.30
C ARG A 39 -7.39 -2.17 -11.66
N ARG A 40 -8.15 -1.35 -10.92
CA ARG A 40 -9.53 -1.03 -11.31
C ARG A 40 -9.59 -0.30 -12.65
N SER A 41 -8.70 0.67 -12.90
CA SER A 41 -8.65 1.40 -14.17
C SER A 41 -8.17 0.55 -15.36
N THR A 42 -7.58 -0.62 -15.11
CA THR A 42 -7.14 -1.58 -16.12
C THR A 42 -8.06 -2.79 -16.27
N GLY A 43 -9.31 -2.69 -15.78
CA GLY A 43 -10.37 -3.67 -16.04
C GLY A 43 -10.44 -4.84 -15.06
N TYR A 44 -9.70 -4.82 -13.95
CA TYR A 44 -9.78 -5.86 -12.94
C TYR A 44 -10.96 -5.64 -11.98
N ASN A 45 -11.54 -6.75 -11.52
CA ASN A 45 -12.43 -6.75 -10.37
C ASN A 45 -11.57 -6.87 -9.11
N VAL A 46 -11.25 -5.74 -8.51
CA VAL A 46 -10.34 -5.65 -7.37
C VAL A 46 -11.05 -5.91 -6.06
N LYS A 47 -10.40 -6.68 -5.17
CA LYS A 47 -10.69 -6.71 -3.73
C LYS A 47 -9.47 -6.18 -2.99
N PHE A 48 -9.64 -5.11 -2.22
CA PHE A 48 -8.62 -4.52 -1.39
C PHE A 48 -8.99 -4.69 0.09
N LEU A 49 -8.18 -5.49 0.80
CA LEU A 49 -8.36 -5.82 2.22
C LEU A 49 -7.34 -5.08 3.08
N THR A 50 -7.82 -4.48 4.15
CA THR A 50 -7.02 -3.99 5.28
C THR A 50 -7.73 -4.36 6.59
N GLY A 51 -7.16 -4.08 7.76
CA GLY A 51 -7.82 -4.43 9.01
C GLY A 51 -6.99 -4.21 10.26
N MET A 52 -7.46 -4.77 11.36
CA MET A 52 -6.86 -4.64 12.70
C MET A 52 -6.59 -6.01 13.31
N ASP A 53 -5.39 -6.14 13.90
CA ASP A 53 -4.97 -7.26 14.73
C ASP A 53 -5.23 -6.90 16.19
N GLU A 54 -6.23 -7.56 16.77
CA GLU A 54 -6.82 -7.17 18.05
C GLU A 54 -6.55 -8.17 19.18
N HIS A 55 -5.94 -9.31 18.88
CA HIS A 55 -5.59 -10.33 19.86
C HIS A 55 -4.15 -10.21 20.35
N GLY A 56 -3.78 -11.06 21.33
CA GLY A 56 -2.42 -11.15 21.85
C GLY A 56 -2.22 -10.40 23.18
N GLU A 57 -1.09 -10.70 23.80
CA GLU A 57 -0.73 -10.20 25.14
C GLU A 57 -0.51 -8.69 25.15
N LYS A 58 0.09 -8.16 24.07
CA LYS A 58 0.36 -6.73 23.90
C LYS A 58 -0.90 -5.85 23.89
N VAL A 59 -1.97 -6.34 23.28
CA VAL A 59 -3.28 -5.65 23.25
C VAL A 59 -3.93 -5.70 24.63
N ALA A 60 -3.90 -6.87 25.29
CA ALA A 60 -4.41 -7.02 26.64
C ALA A 60 -3.68 -6.10 27.64
N GLU A 61 -2.35 -5.98 27.55
CA GLU A 61 -1.58 -5.04 28.35
C GLU A 61 -1.93 -3.56 28.07
N ALA A 62 -2.13 -3.19 26.79
CA ALA A 62 -2.53 -1.84 26.43
C ALA A 62 -3.91 -1.51 27.01
N ALA A 63 -4.86 -2.41 26.93
CA ALA A 63 -6.19 -2.27 27.54
C ALA A 63 -6.11 -2.08 29.07
N ALA A 64 -5.34 -2.94 29.73
CA ALA A 64 -5.17 -2.87 31.19
C ALA A 64 -4.54 -1.53 31.65
N LYS A 65 -3.57 -0.99 30.91
CA LYS A 65 -2.97 0.34 31.16
C LYS A 65 -3.99 1.48 31.09
N HIS A 66 -5.06 1.31 30.33
CA HIS A 66 -6.15 2.29 30.20
C HIS A 66 -7.38 1.96 31.06
N GLY A 67 -7.32 0.88 31.89
CA GLY A 67 -8.43 0.45 32.73
C GLY A 67 -9.63 -0.10 31.97
N MET A 68 -9.40 -0.64 30.78
CA MET A 68 -10.40 -1.19 29.88
C MET A 68 -10.24 -2.71 29.76
N THR A 69 -11.31 -3.40 29.38
CA THR A 69 -11.21 -4.76 28.85
C THR A 69 -10.56 -4.71 27.45
N PRO A 70 -9.92 -5.80 26.99
CA PRO A 70 -9.34 -5.84 25.64
C PRO A 70 -10.36 -5.53 24.54
N GLN A 71 -11.62 -6.01 24.66
CA GLN A 71 -12.67 -5.70 23.69
C GLN A 71 -13.04 -4.21 23.68
N GLU A 72 -13.22 -3.57 24.85
CA GLU A 72 -13.51 -2.13 24.94
C GLU A 72 -12.37 -1.30 24.36
N TRP A 73 -11.13 -1.72 24.59
CA TRP A 73 -9.94 -1.07 24.05
C TRP A 73 -9.94 -1.15 22.51
N THR A 74 -10.07 -2.35 21.94
CA THR A 74 -10.05 -2.54 20.48
C THR A 74 -11.21 -1.83 19.79
N ASP A 75 -12.41 -1.83 20.40
CA ASP A 75 -13.57 -1.08 19.92
C ASP A 75 -13.34 0.43 19.93
N SER A 76 -12.57 0.93 20.90
CA SER A 76 -12.20 2.35 20.96
C SER A 76 -11.16 2.75 19.89
N GLN A 77 -10.32 1.82 19.46
CA GLN A 77 -9.26 2.09 18.47
C GLN A 77 -9.76 2.03 17.03
N ALA A 78 -10.74 1.19 16.72
CA ALA A 78 -11.22 0.98 15.36
C ALA A 78 -11.67 2.27 14.64
N PRO A 79 -12.35 3.24 15.29
CA PRO A 79 -12.66 4.52 14.66
C PRO A 79 -11.43 5.31 14.21
N HIS A 80 -10.31 5.29 14.94
CA HIS A 80 -9.10 6.06 14.62
C HIS A 80 -8.47 5.60 13.30
N PHE A 81 -8.42 4.27 13.08
CA PHE A 81 -7.96 3.71 11.81
C PHE A 81 -8.90 4.06 10.67
N LYS A 82 -10.19 3.86 10.83
CA LYS A 82 -11.21 4.16 9.82
C LYS A 82 -11.24 5.64 9.46
N GLU A 83 -11.07 6.53 10.45
CA GLU A 83 -11.01 7.98 10.21
C GLU A 83 -9.76 8.35 9.39
N LEU A 84 -8.59 7.80 9.73
CA LEU A 84 -7.38 8.05 8.94
C LEU A 84 -7.51 7.51 7.51
N TRP A 85 -8.09 6.30 7.32
CA TRP A 85 -8.35 5.76 5.99
C TRP A 85 -9.31 6.65 5.19
N SER A 86 -10.37 7.14 5.82
CA SER A 86 -11.29 8.08 5.19
C SER A 86 -10.60 9.38 4.80
N LYS A 87 -9.76 9.96 5.68
CA LYS A 87 -8.97 11.17 5.38
C LYS A 87 -8.00 10.96 4.22
N LEU A 88 -7.31 9.81 4.18
CA LEU A 88 -6.34 9.47 3.14
C LEU A 88 -7.00 8.94 1.87
N GLU A 89 -8.34 8.86 1.82
CA GLU A 89 -9.12 8.36 0.68
C GLU A 89 -8.78 6.92 0.28
N ILE A 90 -8.55 6.08 1.28
CA ILE A 90 -8.28 4.67 1.05
C ILE A 90 -9.54 3.98 0.52
N SER A 91 -9.39 3.29 -0.61
CA SER A 91 -10.51 2.65 -1.34
C SER A 91 -10.66 1.17 -1.02
N ASN A 92 -10.39 0.77 0.24
CA ASN A 92 -10.53 -0.62 0.66
C ASN A 92 -11.98 -1.10 0.58
N ASP A 93 -12.14 -2.36 0.12
CA ASP A 93 -13.43 -3.01 -0.02
C ASP A 93 -13.84 -3.72 1.27
N ASP A 94 -12.87 -4.09 2.11
CA ASP A 94 -13.10 -4.77 3.38
C ASP A 94 -12.14 -4.24 4.46
N PHE A 95 -12.62 -4.21 5.70
CA PHE A 95 -11.85 -3.83 6.88
C PHE A 95 -12.08 -4.90 7.96
N ILE A 96 -11.22 -5.92 7.99
CA ILE A 96 -11.37 -7.06 8.89
C ILE A 96 -10.82 -6.76 10.29
N ARG A 97 -11.50 -7.28 11.30
CA ARG A 97 -11.04 -7.28 12.70
C ARG A 97 -10.90 -8.72 13.16
N THR A 98 -9.81 -9.06 13.85
CA THR A 98 -9.63 -10.45 14.31
C THR A 98 -10.64 -10.87 15.38
N THR A 99 -11.30 -9.92 16.05
CA THR A 99 -12.42 -10.18 16.98
C THR A 99 -13.76 -10.46 16.29
N GLU A 100 -13.85 -10.34 14.97
CA GLU A 100 -15.09 -10.64 14.25
C GLU A 100 -15.42 -12.14 14.25
N PRO A 101 -16.73 -12.51 14.34
CA PRO A 101 -17.15 -13.92 14.32
C PRO A 101 -16.63 -14.70 13.10
N ARG A 102 -16.48 -14.04 11.93
CA ARG A 102 -15.95 -14.71 10.72
C ARG A 102 -14.51 -15.14 10.89
N GLN A 103 -13.67 -14.33 11.60
CA GLN A 103 -12.29 -14.69 11.87
C GLN A 103 -12.21 -15.82 12.89
N HIS A 104 -12.99 -15.76 13.98
CA HIS A 104 -13.05 -16.83 14.97
C HIS A 104 -13.42 -18.17 14.32
N HIS A 105 -14.45 -18.17 13.46
CA HIS A 105 -14.87 -19.37 12.75
C HIS A 105 -13.77 -19.92 11.82
N ALA A 106 -13.15 -19.07 11.03
CA ALA A 106 -12.10 -19.48 10.11
C ALA A 106 -10.86 -20.04 10.84
N VAL A 107 -10.45 -19.41 11.97
CA VAL A 107 -9.32 -19.89 12.76
C VAL A 107 -9.63 -21.23 13.43
N GLN A 108 -10.83 -21.42 13.96
CA GLN A 108 -11.23 -22.72 14.50
C GLN A 108 -11.25 -23.80 13.41
N TYR A 109 -11.73 -23.48 12.21
CA TYR A 109 -11.68 -24.38 11.07
C TYR A 109 -10.22 -24.68 10.65
N LEU A 110 -9.32 -23.69 10.67
CA LEU A 110 -7.89 -23.91 10.44
C LEU A 110 -7.30 -24.91 11.44
N TRP A 111 -7.62 -24.79 12.73
CA TRP A 111 -7.14 -25.71 13.77
C TRP A 111 -7.51 -27.16 13.47
N GLU A 112 -8.75 -27.42 13.05
CA GLU A 112 -9.19 -28.78 12.69
C GLU A 112 -8.42 -29.29 11.45
N ARG A 113 -8.29 -28.47 10.41
CA ARG A 113 -7.51 -28.80 9.21
C ARG A 113 -6.03 -29.08 9.52
N MET A 114 -5.42 -28.26 10.38
CA MET A 114 -4.04 -28.47 10.82
C MET A 114 -3.85 -29.74 11.62
N LYS A 115 -4.80 -30.09 12.49
CA LYS A 115 -4.81 -31.36 13.24
C LYS A 115 -4.90 -32.56 12.28
N GLU A 116 -5.78 -32.52 11.31
CA GLU A 116 -5.94 -33.56 10.28
C GLU A 116 -4.68 -33.71 9.41
N SER A 117 -3.97 -32.62 9.13
CA SER A 117 -2.75 -32.62 8.32
C SER A 117 -1.58 -33.38 8.96
N GLY A 118 -1.62 -33.60 10.29
CA GLY A 118 -0.55 -34.26 11.06
C GLY A 118 0.70 -33.39 11.30
N TYR A 119 0.62 -32.09 10.98
CA TYR A 119 1.70 -31.12 11.24
C TYR A 119 1.59 -30.40 12.59
N LEU A 120 0.64 -30.80 13.45
CA LEU A 120 0.53 -30.35 14.83
C LEU A 120 0.92 -31.44 15.82
N TYR A 121 1.57 -31.05 16.92
CA TYR A 121 1.78 -31.89 18.09
C TYR A 121 1.77 -31.04 19.38
N LYS A 122 1.44 -31.64 20.50
CA LYS A 122 1.45 -31.02 21.81
C LYS A 122 2.79 -31.23 22.49
N GLY A 123 3.35 -30.19 23.09
CA GLY A 123 4.63 -30.22 23.75
C GLY A 123 4.77 -29.15 24.83
N SER A 124 5.97 -28.98 25.38
CA SER A 124 6.27 -27.90 26.31
C SER A 124 7.24 -26.93 25.64
N TYR A 125 6.87 -25.66 25.61
CA TYR A 125 7.79 -24.59 25.23
C TYR A 125 8.60 -24.16 26.45
N ASP A 126 9.92 -24.05 26.30
CA ASP A 126 10.83 -23.45 27.27
C ASP A 126 11.84 -22.60 26.51
N GLY A 127 11.65 -21.29 26.51
CA GLY A 127 12.45 -20.38 25.70
C GLY A 127 12.17 -18.92 26.03
N TRP A 128 12.65 -18.05 25.16
CA TRP A 128 12.50 -16.61 25.27
C TRP A 128 11.35 -16.10 24.42
N TYR A 129 10.63 -15.11 24.93
CA TYR A 129 9.51 -14.47 24.24
C TYR A 129 9.66 -12.96 24.27
N CYS A 130 9.46 -12.32 23.13
CA CYS A 130 9.39 -10.88 22.97
C CYS A 130 7.94 -10.42 22.95
N VAL A 131 7.42 -9.88 24.04
CA VAL A 131 6.03 -9.37 24.10
C VAL A 131 5.80 -8.25 23.06
N PRO A 132 6.72 -7.27 22.88
CA PRO A 132 6.53 -6.23 21.88
C PRO A 132 6.45 -6.70 20.42
N ASP A 133 7.15 -7.78 20.06
CA ASP A 133 7.18 -8.31 18.69
C ASP A 133 6.36 -9.60 18.56
N GLU A 134 5.76 -10.06 19.67
CA GLU A 134 4.98 -11.30 19.75
C GLU A 134 5.73 -12.50 19.13
N THR A 135 7.04 -12.63 19.44
CA THR A 135 7.96 -13.58 18.77
C THR A 135 8.74 -14.42 19.75
N TYR A 136 8.89 -15.70 19.43
CA TYR A 136 9.66 -16.68 20.20
C TYR A 136 11.12 -16.76 19.75
N PHE A 137 12.04 -16.92 20.72
CA PHE A 137 13.46 -17.05 20.47
C PHE A 137 14.07 -18.21 21.28
N THR A 138 15.03 -18.90 20.69
CA THR A 138 15.86 -19.88 21.37
C THR A 138 17.04 -19.20 22.09
N ASP A 139 17.70 -19.89 23.01
CA ASP A 139 18.88 -19.37 23.73
C ASP A 139 20.03 -18.91 22.79
N THR A 140 20.10 -19.48 21.58
CA THR A 140 21.14 -19.15 20.58
C THR A 140 20.79 -17.93 19.73
N GLN A 141 19.53 -17.51 19.70
CA GLN A 141 19.04 -16.40 18.89
C GLN A 141 19.02 -15.08 19.67
N VAL A 142 19.04 -15.13 21.01
CA VAL A 142 18.91 -13.92 21.83
C VAL A 142 20.20 -13.10 21.86
N GLN A 143 20.05 -11.79 21.86
CA GLN A 143 21.16 -10.87 22.06
C GLN A 143 21.42 -10.66 23.55
N LYS A 144 22.68 -10.63 23.95
CA LYS A 144 23.04 -10.26 25.34
C LYS A 144 23.07 -8.74 25.46
N GLY A 145 22.39 -8.22 26.47
CA GLY A 145 22.39 -6.80 26.77
C GLY A 145 23.78 -6.34 27.21
N ASP A 146 24.13 -5.13 26.82
CA ASP A 146 25.40 -4.46 27.11
C ASP A 146 25.18 -3.04 27.69
N GLU A 147 26.27 -2.28 27.84
CA GLU A 147 26.20 -0.90 28.33
C GLU A 147 25.58 0.06 27.33
N GLU A 148 25.67 -0.22 26.04
CA GLU A 148 25.10 0.61 24.95
C GLU A 148 23.57 0.67 25.04
N TYR A 149 22.94 -0.46 25.39
CA TYR A 149 21.47 -0.55 25.57
C TYR A 149 21.04 -0.37 27.04
N GLY A 150 21.99 -0.09 27.98
CA GLY A 150 21.68 0.08 29.39
C GLY A 150 21.08 -1.17 30.07
N SER A 151 21.39 -2.36 29.55
CA SER A 151 20.69 -3.62 29.82
C SER A 151 21.64 -4.78 30.17
N VAL A 152 22.78 -4.46 30.78
CA VAL A 152 23.78 -5.47 31.17
C VAL A 152 23.15 -6.60 32.00
N GLY A 153 23.37 -7.83 31.53
CA GLY A 153 22.85 -9.05 32.17
C GLY A 153 21.43 -9.44 31.76
N GLN A 154 20.78 -8.67 30.88
CA GLN A 154 19.49 -9.03 30.30
C GLN A 154 19.66 -9.77 28.96
N HIS A 155 18.62 -10.52 28.56
CA HIS A 155 18.49 -11.08 27.22
C HIS A 155 17.59 -10.16 26.42
N LEU A 156 18.05 -9.74 25.25
CA LEU A 156 17.35 -8.80 24.39
C LEU A 156 16.86 -9.46 23.11
N CYS A 157 15.74 -8.98 22.62
CA CYS A 157 15.24 -9.33 21.29
C CYS A 157 16.24 -8.89 20.22
N PRO A 158 16.64 -9.76 19.30
CA PRO A 158 17.58 -9.39 18.22
C PRO A 158 16.97 -8.37 17.23
N ASP A 159 15.64 -8.28 17.15
CA ASP A 159 14.93 -7.45 16.19
C ASP A 159 14.61 -6.04 16.77
N CYS A 160 14.06 -5.96 17.98
CA CYS A 160 13.67 -4.67 18.59
C CYS A 160 14.55 -4.21 19.77
N HIS A 161 15.53 -5.01 20.22
CA HIS A 161 16.46 -4.76 21.31
C HIS A 161 15.80 -4.51 22.69
N ARG A 162 14.55 -4.96 22.89
CA ARG A 162 13.85 -4.89 24.17
C ARG A 162 14.10 -6.15 25.00
N PRO A 163 13.98 -6.07 26.34
CA PRO A 163 14.11 -7.25 27.19
C PRO A 163 13.16 -8.37 26.82
N LEU A 164 13.65 -9.59 26.87
CA LEU A 164 12.89 -10.81 26.64
C LEU A 164 12.45 -11.42 27.97
N GLU A 165 11.31 -12.11 27.93
CA GLU A 165 10.79 -12.87 29.05
C GLU A 165 11.06 -14.36 28.87
N ARG A 166 11.41 -15.07 29.96
CA ARG A 166 11.50 -16.53 29.93
C ARG A 166 10.11 -17.12 30.09
N VAL A 167 9.67 -17.89 29.10
CA VAL A 167 8.35 -18.53 29.09
C VAL A 167 8.52 -20.03 29.14
N GLN A 168 7.80 -20.68 30.07
CA GLN A 168 7.68 -22.13 30.14
C GLN A 168 6.22 -22.50 30.25
N GLU A 169 5.66 -23.06 29.16
CA GLU A 169 4.24 -23.41 29.11
C GLU A 169 3.99 -24.62 28.20
N GLU A 170 2.88 -25.30 28.42
CA GLU A 170 2.36 -26.29 27.46
C GLU A 170 1.86 -25.56 26.22
N SER A 171 2.19 -26.09 25.04
CA SER A 171 1.80 -25.48 23.78
C SER A 171 1.55 -26.53 22.70
N TYR A 172 0.75 -26.17 21.70
CA TYR A 172 0.74 -26.85 20.41
C TYR A 172 1.85 -26.31 19.53
N PHE A 173 2.54 -27.21 18.84
CA PHE A 173 3.62 -26.87 17.92
C PHE A 173 3.22 -27.19 16.50
N PHE A 174 3.43 -26.23 15.60
CA PHE A 174 3.40 -26.45 14.16
C PHE A 174 4.77 -26.89 13.68
N LYS A 175 4.85 -28.03 12.97
CA LYS A 175 6.10 -28.60 12.43
C LYS A 175 6.65 -27.78 11.27
N LEU A 176 7.02 -26.53 11.54
CA LEU A 176 7.54 -25.60 10.55
C LEU A 176 8.83 -26.13 9.90
N SER A 177 9.66 -26.84 10.66
CA SER A 177 10.89 -27.50 10.18
C SER A 177 10.65 -28.47 9.02
N ALA A 178 9.47 -29.10 8.93
CA ALA A 178 9.10 -30.02 7.87
C ALA A 178 8.87 -29.32 6.50
N PHE A 179 8.84 -27.99 6.47
CA PHE A 179 8.58 -27.20 5.27
C PHE A 179 9.83 -26.53 4.70
N GLN A 180 11.00 -26.67 5.34
CA GLN A 180 12.23 -26.02 4.90
C GLN A 180 12.56 -26.27 3.42
N ASP A 181 12.63 -27.52 3.00
CA ASP A 181 12.95 -27.87 1.61
C ASP A 181 11.86 -27.42 0.63
N LYS A 182 10.59 -27.43 1.06
CA LYS A 182 9.46 -26.98 0.23
C LYS A 182 9.50 -25.46 0.03
N LEU A 183 9.88 -24.70 1.05
CA LEU A 183 10.05 -23.25 0.96
C LEU A 183 11.23 -22.88 0.08
N LEU A 184 12.38 -23.54 0.23
CA LEU A 184 13.53 -23.31 -0.65
C LEU A 184 13.19 -23.62 -2.10
N LYS A 185 12.45 -24.70 -2.36
CA LYS A 185 11.94 -25.01 -3.69
C LYS A 185 10.98 -23.95 -4.23
N LEU A 186 10.06 -23.41 -3.39
CA LEU A 186 9.19 -22.31 -3.77
C LEU A 186 10.01 -21.10 -4.26
N TYR A 187 11.06 -20.72 -3.52
CA TYR A 187 11.88 -19.55 -3.88
C TYR A 187 12.73 -19.79 -5.14
N ASP A 188 13.06 -21.05 -5.45
CA ASP A 188 13.74 -21.41 -6.70
C ASP A 188 12.80 -21.36 -7.90
N GLU A 189 11.56 -21.82 -7.74
CA GLU A 189 10.56 -21.90 -8.81
C GLU A 189 9.87 -20.53 -9.03
N HIS A 190 9.77 -19.68 -7.99
CA HIS A 190 9.13 -18.37 -8.01
C HIS A 190 10.07 -17.31 -7.42
N PRO A 191 11.07 -16.86 -8.17
CA PRO A 191 12.07 -15.89 -7.69
C PRO A 191 11.47 -14.50 -7.41
N ASP A 192 10.26 -14.23 -7.88
CA ASP A 192 9.44 -13.04 -7.68
C ASP A 192 8.40 -13.18 -6.56
N PHE A 193 8.36 -14.33 -5.87
CA PHE A 193 7.45 -14.53 -4.73
C PHE A 193 7.67 -13.49 -3.62
N VAL A 194 8.93 -13.09 -3.39
CA VAL A 194 9.29 -12.03 -2.42
C VAL A 194 9.90 -10.85 -3.16
N GLU A 195 9.26 -9.71 -3.05
CA GLU A 195 9.71 -8.48 -3.69
C GLU A 195 10.03 -7.37 -2.66
N PRO A 196 10.98 -6.49 -2.96
CA PRO A 196 11.95 -6.57 -4.06
C PRO A 196 12.97 -7.70 -3.88
N ALA A 197 13.65 -8.11 -4.95
CA ALA A 197 14.52 -9.29 -5.01
C ALA A 197 15.57 -9.38 -3.90
N PHE A 198 16.11 -8.27 -3.39
CA PHE A 198 17.07 -8.30 -2.28
C PHE A 198 16.44 -8.80 -0.96
N ARG A 199 15.12 -8.67 -0.78
CA ARG A 199 14.38 -9.22 0.36
C ARG A 199 14.26 -10.74 0.27
N MET A 200 14.15 -11.29 -0.93
CA MET A 200 14.21 -12.74 -1.15
C MET A 200 15.50 -13.34 -0.59
N ASN A 201 16.65 -12.66 -0.77
CA ASN A 201 17.92 -13.14 -0.22
C ASN A 201 17.92 -13.20 1.32
N GLU A 202 17.29 -12.25 1.99
CA GLU A 202 17.14 -12.24 3.45
C GLU A 202 16.29 -13.42 3.93
N VAL A 203 15.13 -13.63 3.28
CA VAL A 203 14.22 -14.74 3.60
C VAL A 203 14.87 -16.10 3.34
N ARG A 204 15.52 -16.26 2.19
CA ARG A 204 16.23 -17.48 1.82
C ARG A 204 17.31 -17.82 2.84
N SER A 205 18.17 -16.85 3.20
CA SER A 205 19.24 -17.06 4.19
C SER A 205 18.68 -17.48 5.54
N PHE A 206 17.54 -16.94 5.94
CA PHE A 206 16.88 -17.34 7.18
C PHE A 206 16.43 -18.81 7.12
N VAL A 207 15.81 -19.26 6.02
CA VAL A 207 15.33 -20.63 5.85
C VAL A 207 16.50 -21.62 5.73
N GLU A 208 17.57 -21.26 5.00
CA GLU A 208 18.79 -22.07 4.87
C GLU A 208 19.53 -22.25 6.21
N GLY A 209 19.37 -21.30 7.13
CA GLY A 209 19.90 -21.39 8.50
C GLY A 209 19.26 -22.47 9.36
N GLY A 210 18.17 -23.09 8.89
CA GLY A 210 17.41 -24.13 9.58
C GLY A 210 16.17 -23.59 10.31
N LEU A 211 15.03 -24.24 10.08
CA LEU A 211 13.76 -23.89 10.71
C LEU A 211 13.49 -24.74 11.95
N ASN A 212 13.03 -24.11 13.02
CA ASN A 212 12.52 -24.76 14.21
C ASN A 212 11.00 -24.84 14.17
N ASP A 213 10.41 -25.82 14.87
CA ASP A 213 8.97 -25.91 15.02
C ASP A 213 8.46 -24.73 15.83
N LEU A 214 7.30 -24.21 15.43
CA LEU A 214 6.72 -23.00 15.97
C LEU A 214 5.65 -23.31 17.03
N SER A 215 5.77 -22.72 18.22
CA SER A 215 4.69 -22.70 19.21
C SER A 215 3.52 -21.86 18.69
N VAL A 216 2.32 -22.48 18.58
CA VAL A 216 1.14 -21.86 17.96
C VAL A 216 -0.05 -21.72 18.90
N SER A 217 0.15 -22.01 20.19
CA SER A 217 -0.85 -21.73 21.23
C SER A 217 -0.20 -21.23 22.52
N ARG A 218 -0.99 -20.55 23.35
CA ARG A 218 -0.58 -19.98 24.62
C ARG A 218 -1.56 -20.43 25.73
N THR A 219 -1.04 -20.55 26.95
CA THR A 219 -1.83 -20.86 28.15
C THR A 219 -1.70 -19.80 29.25
N SER A 220 -0.81 -18.81 29.06
CA SER A 220 -0.50 -17.78 30.05
C SER A 220 -1.51 -16.62 30.07
N PHE A 221 -2.37 -16.47 29.06
CA PHE A 221 -3.44 -15.48 28.96
C PHE A 221 -4.63 -16.03 28.17
N ASP A 222 -5.75 -15.31 28.18
CA ASP A 222 -7.04 -15.77 27.63
C ASP A 222 -7.59 -14.89 26.48
N TRP A 223 -6.92 -13.76 26.17
CA TRP A 223 -7.35 -12.85 25.11
C TRP A 223 -6.89 -13.35 23.73
N GLY A 224 -7.75 -14.08 23.05
CA GLY A 224 -7.50 -14.67 21.74
C GLY A 224 -8.56 -15.72 21.38
N ILE A 225 -8.39 -16.37 20.24
CA ILE A 225 -9.30 -17.42 19.75
C ILE A 225 -8.94 -18.75 20.39
N GLN A 226 -9.89 -19.38 21.06
CA GLN A 226 -9.69 -20.68 21.71
C GLN A 226 -9.41 -21.79 20.70
N VAL A 227 -8.51 -22.70 21.04
CA VAL A 227 -8.29 -23.94 20.28
C VAL A 227 -9.55 -24.82 20.41
N PRO A 228 -10.21 -25.22 19.31
CA PRO A 228 -11.57 -25.79 19.38
C PRO A 228 -11.66 -27.15 20.08
N PHE A 229 -10.55 -27.88 20.19
CA PHE A 229 -10.48 -29.19 20.83
C PHE A 229 -9.67 -29.18 22.14
N ASP A 230 -9.24 -28.00 22.64
CA ASP A 230 -8.53 -27.84 23.91
C ASP A 230 -8.73 -26.43 24.48
N GLU A 231 -9.80 -26.25 25.28
CA GLU A 231 -10.23 -24.96 25.83
C GLU A 231 -9.19 -24.29 26.76
N GLY A 232 -8.15 -25.01 27.19
CA GLY A 232 -7.05 -24.45 27.98
C GLY A 232 -6.02 -23.66 27.16
N HIS A 233 -6.16 -23.63 25.84
CA HIS A 233 -5.21 -22.99 24.93
C HIS A 233 -5.88 -21.90 24.09
N VAL A 234 -5.21 -20.76 23.98
CA VAL A 234 -5.53 -19.68 23.02
C VAL A 234 -4.60 -19.75 21.83
N THR A 235 -5.09 -19.41 20.66
CA THR A 235 -4.32 -19.35 19.43
C THR A 235 -3.23 -18.28 19.55
N TYR A 236 -2.02 -18.62 19.15
CA TYR A 236 -0.92 -17.65 18.99
C TYR A 236 -1.29 -16.59 17.96
N VAL A 237 -1.02 -15.32 18.27
CA VAL A 237 -1.52 -14.18 17.50
C VAL A 237 -1.20 -14.25 16.01
N TRP A 238 0.00 -14.65 15.63
CA TRP A 238 0.36 -14.77 14.21
C TRP A 238 -0.33 -15.94 13.48
N PHE A 239 -0.67 -17.00 14.21
CA PHE A 239 -1.42 -18.14 13.64
C PHE A 239 -2.88 -17.77 13.39
N ASP A 240 -3.42 -16.85 14.18
CA ASP A 240 -4.70 -16.19 13.97
C ASP A 240 -4.61 -15.12 12.87
N ALA A 241 -3.73 -14.14 13.06
CA ALA A 241 -3.66 -12.95 12.22
C ALA A 241 -3.43 -13.25 10.73
N LEU A 242 -2.51 -14.19 10.41
CA LEU A 242 -2.19 -14.53 9.01
C LEU A 242 -3.39 -15.10 8.23
N LEU A 243 -4.34 -15.72 8.92
CA LEU A 243 -5.53 -16.29 8.27
C LEU A 243 -6.54 -15.23 7.79
N ASN A 244 -6.45 -13.99 8.28
CA ASN A 244 -7.37 -12.91 7.90
C ASN A 244 -7.56 -12.79 6.39
N TYR A 245 -6.49 -13.01 5.63
CA TYR A 245 -6.48 -12.91 4.17
C TYR A 245 -7.45 -13.88 3.50
N MET A 246 -7.51 -15.10 3.98
CA MET A 246 -8.45 -16.12 3.49
C MET A 246 -9.84 -15.94 4.11
N THR A 247 -9.92 -15.54 5.37
CA THR A 247 -11.20 -15.24 6.03
C THR A 247 -12.02 -14.21 5.26
N ALA A 248 -11.36 -13.15 4.76
CA ALA A 248 -12.00 -12.07 4.01
C ALA A 248 -12.64 -12.53 2.69
N VAL A 249 -12.26 -13.70 2.20
CA VAL A 249 -12.78 -14.29 0.96
C VAL A 249 -13.57 -15.58 1.19
N GLY A 250 -14.00 -15.85 2.45
CA GLY A 250 -14.96 -16.90 2.78
C GLY A 250 -14.36 -18.24 3.21
N TYR A 251 -13.08 -18.30 3.55
CA TYR A 251 -12.46 -19.54 4.03
C TYR A 251 -13.16 -20.08 5.29
N GLY A 252 -13.39 -21.38 5.30
CA GLY A 252 -14.06 -22.09 6.39
C GLY A 252 -15.60 -22.01 6.37
N VAL A 253 -16.18 -21.17 5.51
CA VAL A 253 -17.64 -21.02 5.40
C VAL A 253 -18.21 -22.01 4.39
N ASP A 254 -19.11 -22.90 4.84
CA ASP A 254 -19.70 -23.96 4.00
C ASP A 254 -20.98 -23.52 3.30
N THR A 255 -20.87 -22.49 2.44
CA THR A 255 -21.93 -22.07 1.52
C THR A 255 -21.40 -22.01 0.08
N ASP A 256 -22.31 -22.11 -0.90
CA ASP A 256 -21.92 -22.04 -2.31
C ASP A 256 -21.32 -20.66 -2.66
N GLU A 257 -21.85 -19.59 -2.08
CA GLU A 257 -21.38 -18.23 -2.28
C GLU A 257 -19.96 -18.04 -1.74
N ALA A 258 -19.67 -18.54 -0.53
CA ALA A 258 -18.34 -18.42 0.07
C ALA A 258 -17.30 -19.25 -0.69
N ARG A 259 -17.65 -20.46 -1.13
CA ARG A 259 -16.80 -21.28 -1.98
C ARG A 259 -16.51 -20.61 -3.32
N ALA A 260 -17.51 -19.99 -3.94
CA ALA A 260 -17.35 -19.25 -5.19
C ALA A 260 -16.48 -18.01 -5.02
N GLU A 261 -16.66 -17.25 -3.91
CA GLU A 261 -15.82 -16.08 -3.59
C GLU A 261 -14.37 -16.49 -3.35
N LEU A 262 -14.13 -17.51 -2.54
CA LEU A 262 -12.78 -18.05 -2.30
C LEU A 262 -12.11 -18.50 -3.61
N ALA A 263 -12.80 -19.28 -4.42
CA ALA A 263 -12.27 -19.77 -5.70
C ALA A 263 -11.98 -18.66 -6.71
N TYR A 264 -12.73 -17.55 -6.65
CA TYR A 264 -12.55 -16.41 -7.55
C TYR A 264 -11.45 -15.44 -7.08
N ARG A 265 -11.28 -15.28 -5.76
CA ARG A 265 -10.36 -14.29 -5.17
C ARG A 265 -9.01 -14.86 -4.76
N TRP A 266 -8.99 -16.11 -4.25
CA TRP A 266 -7.76 -16.70 -3.78
C TRP A 266 -7.06 -17.51 -4.89
N PRO A 267 -5.71 -17.39 -5.06
CA PRO A 267 -4.77 -16.68 -4.20
C PRO A 267 -4.77 -15.17 -4.37
N ALA A 268 -4.29 -14.46 -3.34
CA ALA A 268 -4.03 -13.03 -3.42
C ALA A 268 -2.85 -12.77 -4.36
N GLN A 269 -2.95 -11.73 -5.20
CA GLN A 269 -1.86 -11.30 -6.09
C GLN A 269 -0.76 -10.60 -5.30
N PHE A 270 -1.12 -9.76 -4.32
CA PHE A 270 -0.13 -9.09 -3.49
C PHE A 270 -0.51 -9.06 -2.01
N HIS A 271 0.45 -9.45 -1.16
CA HIS A 271 0.51 -9.04 0.22
C HIS A 271 1.52 -7.91 0.37
N ILE A 272 1.07 -6.68 0.66
CA ILE A 272 1.94 -5.54 0.96
C ILE A 272 2.27 -5.58 2.44
N VAL A 273 3.54 -5.67 2.82
CA VAL A 273 3.96 -5.81 4.21
C VAL A 273 5.18 -4.95 4.55
N GLY A 274 5.35 -4.61 5.82
CA GLY A 274 6.61 -4.04 6.31
C GLY A 274 7.73 -5.09 6.36
N LYS A 275 8.96 -4.68 6.17
CA LYS A 275 10.13 -5.59 6.22
C LYS A 275 10.29 -6.31 7.56
N ASP A 276 9.76 -5.75 8.65
CA ASP A 276 9.77 -6.31 10.00
C ASP A 276 8.95 -7.59 10.15
N ILE A 277 7.92 -7.76 9.32
CA ILE A 277 7.03 -8.92 9.35
C ILE A 277 7.21 -9.86 8.14
N ILE A 278 8.31 -9.68 7.39
CA ILE A 278 8.57 -10.47 6.18
C ILE A 278 8.66 -11.98 6.47
N ARG A 279 9.26 -12.37 7.60
CA ARG A 279 9.41 -13.80 7.97
C ARG A 279 8.05 -14.46 8.20
N PHE A 280 7.09 -13.74 8.77
CA PHE A 280 5.74 -14.27 8.98
C PHE A 280 5.04 -14.52 7.64
N HIS A 281 5.15 -13.60 6.69
CA HIS A 281 4.45 -13.67 5.41
C HIS A 281 5.15 -14.52 4.35
N CYS A 282 6.47 -14.64 4.44
CA CYS A 282 7.24 -15.38 3.43
C CYS A 282 7.68 -16.79 3.89
N VAL A 283 7.63 -17.10 5.20
CA VAL A 283 8.03 -18.40 5.73
C VAL A 283 6.86 -19.10 6.43
N ILE A 284 6.29 -18.47 7.47
CA ILE A 284 5.24 -19.11 8.29
C ILE A 284 3.95 -19.24 7.49
N TRP A 285 3.48 -18.18 6.87
CA TRP A 285 2.23 -18.19 6.10
C TRP A 285 2.22 -19.19 4.94
N PRO A 286 3.23 -19.24 4.05
CA PRO A 286 3.28 -20.28 3.03
C PRO A 286 3.35 -21.69 3.60
N ALA A 287 4.09 -21.91 4.69
CA ALA A 287 4.14 -23.23 5.33
C ALA A 287 2.79 -23.65 5.91
N MET A 288 2.03 -22.72 6.52
CA MET A 288 0.66 -22.98 6.99
C MET A 288 -0.25 -23.39 5.82
N LEU A 289 -0.22 -22.65 4.71
CA LEU A 289 -1.02 -22.96 3.52
C LEU A 289 -0.63 -24.32 2.91
N MET A 290 0.66 -24.60 2.78
CA MET A 290 1.14 -25.90 2.31
C MET A 290 0.68 -27.05 3.23
N ALA A 291 0.61 -26.82 4.53
CA ALA A 291 0.18 -27.84 5.51
C ALA A 291 -1.28 -28.24 5.34
N ILE A 292 -2.13 -27.29 4.96
CA ILE A 292 -3.58 -27.51 4.75
C ILE A 292 -3.95 -27.73 3.29
N GLY A 293 -2.96 -27.67 2.38
CA GLY A 293 -3.16 -27.94 0.94
C GLY A 293 -3.83 -26.79 0.17
N GLU A 294 -3.68 -25.55 0.65
CA GLU A 294 -4.22 -24.35 -0.01
C GLU A 294 -3.18 -23.70 -0.95
N ALA A 295 -3.66 -22.93 -1.92
CA ALA A 295 -2.80 -22.17 -2.82
C ALA A 295 -2.03 -21.07 -2.07
N LEU A 296 -0.84 -20.72 -2.59
CA LEU A 296 -0.02 -19.66 -2.01
C LEU A 296 -0.33 -18.30 -2.65
N PRO A 297 -0.15 -17.16 -1.96
CA PRO A 297 -0.19 -15.85 -2.60
C PRO A 297 0.85 -15.78 -3.72
N GLU A 298 0.59 -14.93 -4.73
CA GLU A 298 1.50 -14.81 -5.88
C GLU A 298 2.76 -14.05 -5.49
N HIS A 299 2.60 -12.89 -4.78
CA HIS A 299 3.70 -12.04 -4.38
C HIS A 299 3.54 -11.51 -2.95
N VAL A 300 4.66 -11.39 -2.25
CA VAL A 300 4.79 -10.64 -0.99
C VAL A 300 5.73 -9.46 -1.21
N PHE A 301 5.20 -8.24 -1.23
CA PHE A 301 6.00 -7.04 -1.38
C PHE A 301 6.34 -6.45 -0.02
N ALA A 302 7.64 -6.43 0.33
CA ALA A 302 8.13 -5.93 1.61
C ALA A 302 8.72 -4.52 1.46
N HIS A 303 7.97 -3.51 1.92
CA HIS A 303 8.47 -2.13 1.93
C HIS A 303 9.43 -1.86 3.10
N GLY A 304 10.28 -0.84 2.95
CA GLY A 304 11.21 -0.39 3.99
C GLY A 304 10.54 0.47 5.06
N PHE A 305 11.33 0.89 6.06
CA PHE A 305 10.87 1.81 7.09
C PHE A 305 10.96 3.26 6.63
N LEU A 306 10.04 4.08 7.14
CA LEU A 306 10.18 5.53 7.10
C LEU A 306 11.08 5.98 8.25
N THR A 307 12.12 6.72 7.91
CA THR A 307 13.08 7.31 8.85
C THR A 307 13.05 8.83 8.72
N VAL A 308 13.44 9.56 9.74
CA VAL A 308 13.53 11.01 9.70
C VAL A 308 14.99 11.42 9.53
N ARG A 309 15.26 12.38 8.65
CA ARG A 309 16.58 12.97 8.53
C ARG A 309 16.82 13.93 9.70
N ASN A 310 17.83 13.62 10.52
CA ASN A 310 18.25 14.50 11.61
C ASN A 310 18.82 15.80 11.01
N ALA A 311 18.28 16.94 11.41
CA ALA A 311 18.65 18.25 10.85
C ALA A 311 20.10 18.65 11.16
N GLU A 312 20.65 18.22 12.31
CA GLU A 312 22.01 18.57 12.73
C GLU A 312 23.09 17.67 12.11
N THR A 313 22.80 16.36 12.07
CA THR A 313 23.79 15.36 11.61
C THR A 313 23.62 14.96 10.14
N GLY A 314 22.47 15.26 9.53
CA GLY A 314 22.09 14.81 8.19
C GLY A 314 21.83 13.30 8.07
N LYS A 315 21.94 12.53 9.17
CA LYS A 315 21.75 11.08 9.16
C LYS A 315 20.27 10.70 9.25
N ALA A 316 19.95 9.57 8.64
CA ALA A 316 18.63 8.96 8.79
C ALA A 316 18.52 8.30 10.17
N GLU A 317 17.46 8.58 10.90
CA GLU A 317 17.17 8.04 12.23
C GLU A 317 15.77 7.41 12.26
N LYS A 318 15.64 6.30 12.99
CA LYS A 318 14.32 5.67 13.21
C LYS A 318 13.42 6.64 14.00
N MET A 319 12.20 6.83 13.52
CA MET A 319 11.18 7.60 14.25
C MET A 319 10.86 6.95 15.59
N SER A 320 10.77 7.77 16.64
CA SER A 320 10.40 7.31 17.97
C SER A 320 9.73 8.43 18.77
N LYS A 321 8.57 8.15 19.37
CA LYS A 321 7.89 9.09 20.30
C LYS A 321 8.79 9.46 21.46
N SER A 322 9.59 8.52 21.98
CA SER A 322 10.51 8.76 23.10
C SER A 322 11.70 9.66 22.74
N ARG A 323 12.08 9.75 21.46
CA ARG A 323 13.13 10.65 20.96
C ARG A 323 12.56 12.01 20.50
N GLY A 324 11.25 12.19 20.48
CA GLY A 324 10.61 13.42 20.03
C GLY A 324 10.77 13.72 18.52
N ASN A 325 11.15 12.73 17.70
CA ASN A 325 11.33 12.86 16.25
C ASN A 325 10.25 12.13 15.44
N ALA A 326 9.17 11.69 16.09
CA ALA A 326 8.04 11.07 15.40
C ALA A 326 7.20 12.15 14.70
N ILE A 327 6.90 11.94 13.42
CA ILE A 327 6.02 12.77 12.63
C ILE A 327 4.66 12.07 12.58
N ALA A 328 3.58 12.78 12.91
CA ALA A 328 2.23 12.25 12.79
C ALA A 328 1.72 12.37 11.33
N PRO A 329 0.86 11.47 10.85
CA PRO A 329 0.22 11.63 9.53
C PRO A 329 -0.48 12.99 9.38
N GLN A 330 -1.10 13.49 10.45
CA GLN A 330 -1.81 14.77 10.43
C GLN A 330 -0.88 15.96 10.17
N ASP A 331 0.34 15.96 10.72
CA ASP A 331 1.31 17.06 10.50
C ASP A 331 1.64 17.21 9.01
N VAL A 332 1.76 16.10 8.30
CA VAL A 332 2.05 16.09 6.86
C VAL A 332 0.81 16.46 6.05
N ILE A 333 -0.37 15.98 6.45
CA ILE A 333 -1.65 16.34 5.80
C ILE A 333 -1.91 17.85 5.95
N ASP A 334 -1.65 18.43 7.11
CA ASP A 334 -1.85 19.87 7.36
C ASP A 334 -0.92 20.72 6.49
N MET A 335 0.27 20.22 6.19
CA MET A 335 1.26 20.92 5.34
C MET A 335 0.98 20.76 3.85
N LEU A 336 0.75 19.53 3.38
CA LEU A 336 0.73 19.18 1.95
C LEU A 336 -0.70 18.99 1.39
N GLY A 337 -1.71 18.89 2.26
CA GLY A 337 -2.99 18.28 1.89
C GLY A 337 -2.88 16.78 1.69
N VAL A 338 -4.02 16.10 1.56
CA VAL A 338 -4.09 14.63 1.42
C VAL A 338 -3.37 14.16 0.16
N GLU A 339 -3.60 14.81 -0.96
CA GLU A 339 -3.03 14.36 -2.24
C GLU A 339 -1.54 14.69 -2.38
N GLY A 340 -1.07 15.79 -1.79
CA GLY A 340 0.37 16.06 -1.66
C GLY A 340 1.06 15.03 -0.78
N TYR A 341 0.39 14.58 0.32
CA TYR A 341 0.85 13.48 1.15
C TYR A 341 0.98 12.19 0.32
N ARG A 342 -0.09 11.76 -0.38
CA ARG A 342 -0.10 10.54 -1.19
C ARG A 342 0.97 10.59 -2.28
N TYR A 343 1.05 11.70 -2.99
CA TYR A 343 2.03 11.93 -4.05
C TYR A 343 3.46 11.78 -3.53
N TYR A 344 3.82 12.49 -2.45
CA TYR A 344 5.17 12.47 -1.91
C TYR A 344 5.60 11.06 -1.48
N PHE A 345 4.79 10.38 -0.68
CA PHE A 345 5.15 9.07 -0.16
C PHE A 345 5.23 7.98 -1.24
N MET A 346 4.50 8.12 -2.32
CA MET A 346 4.51 7.14 -3.40
C MET A 346 5.56 7.42 -4.48
N THR A 347 6.05 8.65 -4.59
CA THR A 347 6.92 9.03 -5.71
C THR A 347 8.33 9.41 -5.31
N ASP A 348 8.56 9.92 -4.09
CA ASP A 348 9.89 10.32 -3.58
C ASP A 348 10.49 9.25 -2.65
N VAL A 349 9.66 8.46 -1.98
CA VAL A 349 10.10 7.30 -1.19
C VAL A 349 10.10 6.07 -2.08
N VAL A 350 11.29 5.50 -2.31
CA VAL A 350 11.43 4.30 -3.15
C VAL A 350 10.86 3.07 -2.42
N PRO A 351 9.81 2.43 -2.94
CA PRO A 351 9.26 1.24 -2.31
C PRO A 351 10.32 0.13 -2.15
N GLY A 352 10.29 -0.58 -1.00
CA GLY A 352 11.23 -1.66 -0.70
C GLY A 352 12.49 -1.24 0.06
N THR A 353 12.94 0.01 -0.02
CA THR A 353 14.07 0.55 0.74
C THR A 353 13.61 1.46 1.89
N ASP A 354 14.50 1.69 2.88
CA ASP A 354 14.20 2.66 3.93
C ASP A 354 14.21 4.09 3.37
N GLY A 355 13.15 4.84 3.61
CA GLY A 355 12.99 6.21 3.14
C GLY A 355 13.31 7.23 4.22
N ALA A 356 14.27 8.13 3.96
CA ALA A 356 14.58 9.24 4.87
C ALA A 356 13.76 10.48 4.48
N ILE A 357 12.73 10.78 5.27
CA ILE A 357 11.81 11.90 5.03
C ILE A 357 12.26 13.17 5.76
N SER A 358 11.89 14.33 5.21
CA SER A 358 12.01 15.64 5.86
C SER A 358 10.96 16.60 5.32
N PHE A 359 10.52 17.55 6.13
CA PHE A 359 9.55 18.57 5.71
C PHE A 359 10.09 19.43 4.55
N ASP A 360 11.37 19.81 4.58
CA ASP A 360 11.99 20.57 3.49
C ASP A 360 11.93 19.82 2.14
N ARG A 361 12.16 18.50 2.16
CA ARG A 361 12.07 17.69 0.95
C ARG A 361 10.63 17.56 0.46
N MET A 362 9.68 17.40 1.38
CA MET A 362 8.24 17.39 1.06
C MET A 362 7.81 18.67 0.38
N GLU A 363 8.19 19.83 0.93
CA GLU A 363 7.91 21.15 0.33
C GLU A 363 8.54 21.29 -1.06
N GLN A 364 9.81 20.89 -1.21
CA GLN A 364 10.50 20.95 -2.51
C GLN A 364 9.77 20.13 -3.58
N VAL A 365 9.41 18.87 -3.28
CA VAL A 365 8.71 17.98 -4.23
C VAL A 365 7.34 18.54 -4.56
N TYR A 366 6.57 18.94 -3.56
CA TYR A 366 5.26 19.55 -3.76
C TYR A 366 5.34 20.79 -4.66
N ASN A 367 6.23 21.73 -4.34
CA ASN A 367 6.36 22.95 -5.12
C ASN A 367 6.86 22.70 -6.55
N ALA A 368 7.82 21.79 -6.73
CA ALA A 368 8.38 21.50 -8.05
C ALA A 368 7.36 20.79 -8.95
N ASP A 369 6.84 19.67 -8.50
CA ASP A 369 6.04 18.78 -9.33
C ASP A 369 4.56 19.20 -9.38
N LEU A 370 3.97 19.52 -8.22
CA LEU A 370 2.54 19.78 -8.12
C LEU A 370 2.20 21.24 -8.40
N ALA A 371 2.82 22.20 -7.70
CA ALA A 371 2.48 23.61 -7.88
C ALA A 371 3.04 24.20 -9.19
N ASN A 372 4.35 24.02 -9.45
CA ASN A 372 5.03 24.69 -10.57
C ASN A 372 4.94 23.91 -11.90
N SER A 373 4.68 22.60 -11.86
CA SER A 373 4.57 21.80 -13.10
C SER A 373 3.12 21.47 -13.41
N TRP A 374 2.48 20.57 -12.64
CA TRP A 374 1.13 20.09 -12.91
C TRP A 374 0.06 21.18 -12.74
N GLY A 375 0.02 21.85 -11.59
CA GLY A 375 -0.95 22.92 -11.31
C GLY A 375 -0.78 24.13 -12.24
N ASN A 376 0.47 24.46 -12.60
CA ASN A 376 0.76 25.54 -13.53
C ASN A 376 0.26 25.21 -14.96
N LEU A 377 0.52 23.98 -15.45
CA LEU A 377 0.03 23.54 -16.77
C LEU A 377 -1.49 23.68 -16.85
N ILE A 378 -2.22 23.14 -15.87
CA ILE A 378 -3.69 23.23 -15.81
C ILE A 378 -4.13 24.68 -15.81
N SER A 379 -3.61 25.49 -14.88
CA SER A 379 -4.05 26.90 -14.71
C SER A 379 -3.79 27.72 -15.96
N ARG A 380 -2.64 27.57 -16.60
CA ARG A 380 -2.29 28.33 -17.82
C ARG A 380 -3.14 27.90 -19.01
N SER A 381 -3.29 26.59 -19.25
CA SER A 381 -4.03 26.05 -20.40
C SER A 381 -5.52 26.42 -20.32
N LEU A 382 -6.15 26.23 -19.15
CA LEU A 382 -7.55 26.58 -18.95
C LEU A 382 -7.78 28.10 -19.03
N ASN A 383 -6.83 28.91 -18.55
CA ASN A 383 -6.91 30.36 -18.70
C ASN A 383 -6.82 30.80 -20.17
N MET A 384 -5.98 30.17 -20.98
CA MET A 384 -5.85 30.44 -22.41
C MET A 384 -7.11 30.02 -23.18
N SER A 385 -7.68 28.84 -22.84
CA SER A 385 -8.97 28.40 -23.38
C SER A 385 -10.08 29.41 -23.07
N GLY A 386 -10.17 29.87 -21.81
CA GLY A 386 -11.11 30.92 -21.43
C GLY A 386 -10.93 32.24 -22.19
N LYS A 387 -9.67 32.61 -22.45
CA LYS A 387 -9.34 33.89 -23.10
C LYS A 387 -9.52 33.87 -24.62
N TYR A 388 -9.22 32.78 -25.28
CA TYR A 388 -9.13 32.70 -26.74
C TYR A 388 -10.26 31.91 -27.38
N PHE A 389 -10.95 31.05 -26.62
CA PHE A 389 -12.00 30.16 -27.10
C PHE A 389 -13.27 30.20 -26.22
N ASP A 390 -13.53 31.33 -25.57
CA ASP A 390 -14.74 31.57 -24.76
C ASP A 390 -15.02 30.46 -23.71
N GLY A 391 -13.96 29.87 -23.14
CA GLY A 391 -14.09 28.79 -22.17
C GLY A 391 -14.53 27.45 -22.78
N CYS A 392 -14.18 27.20 -24.01
CA CYS A 392 -14.43 25.91 -24.68
C CYS A 392 -13.12 25.28 -25.18
N ALA A 393 -13.07 23.97 -25.25
CA ALA A 393 -12.01 23.27 -25.96
C ALA A 393 -12.13 23.60 -27.47
N PRO A 394 -11.02 23.94 -28.17
CA PRO A 394 -11.07 24.20 -29.60
C PRO A 394 -11.62 23.00 -30.37
N ALA A 395 -12.43 23.25 -31.40
CA ALA A 395 -12.81 22.22 -32.35
C ALA A 395 -11.57 21.72 -33.12
N LYS A 396 -11.62 20.48 -33.60
CA LYS A 396 -10.57 19.90 -34.45
C LYS A 396 -10.88 20.16 -35.92
N PRO A 397 -10.40 21.25 -36.55
CA PRO A 397 -10.52 21.41 -38.00
C PRO A 397 -9.61 20.41 -38.74
N ALA A 398 -9.95 20.12 -39.99
CA ALA A 398 -9.14 19.24 -40.86
C ALA A 398 -7.70 19.75 -41.06
N SER A 399 -7.45 21.05 -40.83
CA SER A 399 -6.12 21.67 -40.86
C SER A 399 -5.16 21.16 -39.77
N PHE A 400 -5.66 20.51 -38.72
CA PHE A 400 -4.80 19.96 -37.65
C PHE A 400 -3.79 18.93 -38.18
N ASP A 401 -4.15 18.16 -39.21
CA ASP A 401 -3.25 17.17 -39.81
C ASP A 401 -2.02 17.81 -40.51
N ALA A 402 -2.06 19.11 -40.74
CA ALA A 402 -0.95 19.85 -41.35
C ALA A 402 0.12 20.29 -40.32
N PHE A 403 -0.19 20.23 -39.03
CA PHE A 403 0.71 20.65 -37.95
C PHE A 403 1.43 19.44 -37.33
N GLU A 404 2.71 19.63 -37.04
CA GLU A 404 3.48 18.65 -36.26
C GLU A 404 3.06 18.70 -34.78
N ASN A 405 2.73 17.52 -34.21
CA ASN A 405 2.31 17.41 -32.82
C ASN A 405 3.41 16.78 -31.94
N PRO A 406 4.23 17.60 -31.25
CA PRO A 406 5.30 17.07 -30.40
C PRO A 406 4.75 16.35 -29.16
N LEU A 407 3.60 16.78 -28.62
CA LEU A 407 3.01 16.16 -27.43
C LEU A 407 2.42 14.78 -27.73
N ALA A 408 1.79 14.60 -28.90
CA ALA A 408 1.32 13.29 -29.33
C ALA A 408 2.45 12.28 -29.51
N LYS A 409 3.63 12.73 -29.96
CA LYS A 409 4.81 11.87 -30.08
C LYS A 409 5.35 11.40 -28.72
N ILE A 410 5.28 12.26 -27.69
CA ILE A 410 5.67 11.90 -26.31
C ILE A 410 4.61 10.96 -25.71
N ALA A 411 3.34 11.21 -25.97
CA ALA A 411 2.24 10.38 -25.51
C ALA A 411 2.21 8.98 -26.18
N ASP A 412 2.88 8.82 -27.33
CA ASP A 412 2.96 7.52 -27.99
C ASP A 412 3.75 6.50 -27.14
N GLY A 413 3.10 5.39 -26.82
CA GLY A 413 3.62 4.35 -25.91
C GLY A 413 3.77 4.78 -24.44
N LEU A 414 3.32 5.99 -24.05
CA LEU A 414 3.37 6.46 -22.66
C LEU A 414 2.61 5.54 -21.71
N VAL A 415 1.41 5.13 -22.10
CA VAL A 415 0.55 4.30 -21.26
C VAL A 415 1.19 2.93 -20.99
N GLU A 416 1.81 2.34 -22.01
CA GLU A 416 2.53 1.06 -21.88
C GLU A 416 3.74 1.18 -20.96
N ARG A 417 4.54 2.26 -21.09
CA ARG A 417 5.68 2.51 -20.19
C ARG A 417 5.22 2.74 -18.76
N TYR A 418 4.17 3.54 -18.57
CA TYR A 418 3.54 3.77 -17.26
C TYR A 418 3.04 2.47 -16.64
N MET A 419 2.28 1.66 -17.39
CA MET A 419 1.75 0.38 -16.90
C MET A 419 2.87 -0.58 -16.49
N ALA A 420 3.95 -0.67 -17.28
CA ALA A 420 5.10 -1.52 -16.96
C ALA A 420 5.76 -1.14 -15.61
N LYS A 421 5.72 0.13 -15.23
CA LYS A 421 6.19 0.63 -13.93
C LYS A 421 5.19 0.32 -12.81
N MET A 422 3.91 0.58 -13.06
CA MET A 422 2.84 0.30 -12.09
C MET A 422 2.73 -1.19 -11.77
N ASP A 423 2.95 -2.06 -12.75
CA ASP A 423 2.86 -3.52 -12.58
C ASP A 423 3.89 -4.07 -11.57
N VAL A 424 5.03 -3.38 -11.41
CA VAL A 424 6.10 -3.73 -10.46
C VAL A 424 6.19 -2.77 -9.26
N LEU A 425 5.14 -2.02 -8.98
CA LEU A 425 5.06 -1.06 -7.86
C LEU A 425 6.14 0.06 -7.90
N ASP A 426 6.71 0.34 -9.08
CA ASP A 426 7.64 1.47 -9.32
C ASP A 426 6.83 2.76 -9.57
N TYR A 427 6.17 3.27 -8.53
CA TYR A 427 5.31 4.47 -8.65
C TYR A 427 6.11 5.73 -8.96
N GLY A 428 7.35 5.82 -8.49
CA GLY A 428 8.27 6.89 -8.84
C GLY A 428 8.58 6.92 -10.34
N GLY A 429 8.94 5.76 -10.89
CA GLY A 429 9.16 5.62 -12.33
C GLY A 429 7.90 5.85 -13.16
N ALA A 430 6.74 5.38 -12.69
CA ALA A 430 5.46 5.64 -13.34
C ALA A 430 5.12 7.15 -13.38
N LYS A 431 5.33 7.86 -12.26
CA LYS A 431 5.21 9.31 -12.17
C LYS A 431 6.16 10.02 -13.15
N ASP A 432 7.41 9.57 -13.27
CA ASP A 432 8.39 10.20 -14.16
C ASP A 432 7.95 10.15 -15.63
N GLU A 433 7.33 9.05 -16.08
CA GLU A 433 6.74 8.94 -17.42
C GLU A 433 5.64 10.01 -17.65
N VAL A 434 4.79 10.23 -16.66
CA VAL A 434 3.70 11.25 -16.75
C VAL A 434 4.29 12.66 -16.70
N MET A 435 5.29 12.89 -15.84
CA MET A 435 5.94 14.19 -15.72
C MET A 435 6.69 14.60 -16.98
N GLU A 436 7.18 13.65 -17.80
CA GLU A 436 7.75 13.95 -19.12
C GLU A 436 6.73 14.64 -20.02
N LEU A 437 5.49 14.14 -20.09
CA LEU A 437 4.41 14.78 -20.84
C LEU A 437 4.05 16.17 -20.28
N ILE A 438 3.95 16.30 -18.95
CA ILE A 438 3.61 17.56 -18.28
C ILE A 438 4.68 18.62 -18.52
N HIS A 439 5.97 18.27 -18.40
CA HIS A 439 7.08 19.19 -18.66
C HIS A 439 7.12 19.60 -20.13
N ALA A 440 6.96 18.64 -21.05
CA ALA A 440 6.90 18.94 -22.47
C ALA A 440 5.73 19.88 -22.82
N ALA A 441 4.55 19.67 -22.20
CA ALA A 441 3.40 20.56 -22.39
C ALA A 441 3.66 21.99 -21.86
N ASN A 442 4.33 22.14 -20.72
CA ASN A 442 4.74 23.46 -20.23
C ASN A 442 5.75 24.14 -21.18
N HIS A 443 6.74 23.40 -21.70
CA HIS A 443 7.68 23.92 -22.72
C HIS A 443 6.97 24.28 -24.02
N TYR A 444 6.02 23.47 -24.46
CA TYR A 444 5.24 23.70 -25.67
C TYR A 444 4.46 25.01 -25.62
N ILE A 445 4.00 25.45 -24.42
CA ILE A 445 3.40 26.77 -24.24
C ILE A 445 4.43 27.88 -24.55
N GLU A 446 5.67 27.74 -24.10
CA GLU A 446 6.72 28.76 -24.33
C GLU A 446 7.14 28.79 -25.80
N ASP A 447 7.34 27.63 -26.41
CA ASP A 447 7.84 27.50 -27.79
C ASP A 447 6.80 27.94 -28.84
N SER A 448 5.51 27.67 -28.59
CA SER A 448 4.43 28.01 -29.53
C SER A 448 3.90 29.43 -29.36
N GLU A 449 4.26 30.12 -28.27
CA GLU A 449 3.84 31.50 -27.99
C GLU A 449 2.34 31.79 -28.30
N PRO A 450 1.37 31.11 -27.66
CA PRO A 450 -0.06 31.23 -27.99
C PRO A 450 -0.56 32.68 -27.94
N TRP A 451 0.04 33.52 -27.09
CA TRP A 451 -0.25 34.96 -26.98
C TRP A 451 0.19 35.77 -28.21
N ALA A 452 1.17 35.25 -28.99
CA ALA A 452 1.58 35.85 -30.26
C ALA A 452 0.69 35.35 -31.38
N LEU A 453 0.35 34.06 -31.43
CA LEU A 453 -0.58 33.47 -32.40
C LEU A 453 -1.95 34.16 -32.33
N ALA A 454 -2.46 34.44 -31.13
CA ALA A 454 -3.75 35.10 -30.91
C ALA A 454 -3.85 36.55 -31.44
N LYS A 455 -2.74 37.16 -31.89
CA LYS A 455 -2.73 38.51 -32.50
C LYS A 455 -2.87 38.48 -34.01
N ASP A 456 -2.79 37.31 -34.63
CA ASP A 456 -2.78 37.10 -36.08
C ASP A 456 -3.98 36.18 -36.46
N GLU A 457 -5.02 36.74 -36.99
CA GLU A 457 -6.23 36.03 -37.40
C GLU A 457 -5.93 34.90 -38.42
N THR A 458 -4.85 35.01 -39.20
CA THR A 458 -4.45 33.96 -40.15
C THR A 458 -3.87 32.71 -39.46
N LYS A 459 -3.54 32.80 -38.18
CA LYS A 459 -3.01 31.74 -37.34
C LYS A 459 -4.03 31.14 -36.36
N ALA A 460 -5.31 31.43 -36.58
CA ALA A 460 -6.39 30.94 -35.69
C ALA A 460 -6.39 29.39 -35.56
N ASP A 461 -6.17 28.66 -36.67
CA ASP A 461 -6.10 27.19 -36.66
C ASP A 461 -4.86 26.68 -35.91
N GLU A 462 -3.71 27.35 -36.03
CA GLU A 462 -2.49 27.01 -35.29
C GLU A 462 -2.67 27.23 -33.78
N LEU A 463 -3.31 28.36 -33.40
CA LEU A 463 -3.67 28.63 -31.99
C LEU A 463 -4.64 27.56 -31.46
N ALA A 464 -5.66 27.19 -32.22
CA ALA A 464 -6.60 26.16 -31.85
C ALA A 464 -5.91 24.80 -31.65
N PHE A 465 -4.99 24.46 -32.54
CA PHE A 465 -4.16 23.25 -32.46
C PHE A 465 -3.32 23.24 -31.17
N VAL A 466 -2.64 24.32 -30.85
CA VAL A 466 -1.83 24.43 -29.64
C VAL A 466 -2.66 24.25 -28.39
N ILE A 467 -3.77 24.98 -28.25
CA ILE A 467 -4.62 24.91 -27.06
C ILE A 467 -5.28 23.55 -26.93
N TYR A 468 -5.76 22.95 -28.03
CA TYR A 468 -6.32 21.60 -28.03
C TYR A 468 -5.33 20.57 -27.47
N ASN A 469 -4.08 20.60 -27.96
CA ASN A 469 -3.05 19.63 -27.54
C ASN A 469 -2.65 19.79 -26.07
N LEU A 470 -2.66 21.00 -25.53
CA LEU A 470 -2.44 21.25 -24.10
C LEU A 470 -3.56 20.66 -23.23
N LEU A 471 -4.81 20.85 -23.64
CA LEU A 471 -5.96 20.28 -22.91
C LEU A 471 -5.99 18.76 -22.99
N GLU A 472 -5.60 18.18 -24.13
CA GLU A 472 -5.50 16.74 -24.30
C GLU A 472 -4.37 16.12 -23.45
N ALA A 473 -3.22 16.79 -23.37
CA ALA A 473 -2.13 16.38 -22.48
C ALA A 473 -2.56 16.39 -21.00
N ILE A 474 -3.34 17.40 -20.59
CA ILE A 474 -3.91 17.47 -19.23
C ILE A 474 -4.87 16.30 -18.99
N ARG A 475 -5.75 15.99 -19.94
CA ARG A 475 -6.70 14.88 -19.82
C ARG A 475 -5.98 13.55 -19.61
N ILE A 476 -4.96 13.24 -20.44
CA ILE A 476 -4.17 12.01 -20.32
C ILE A 476 -3.40 11.97 -18.99
N ALA A 477 -2.73 13.06 -18.62
CA ALA A 477 -1.99 13.14 -17.35
C ALA A 477 -2.90 12.96 -16.14
N ALA A 478 -4.14 13.49 -16.18
CA ALA A 478 -5.12 13.31 -15.11
C ALA A 478 -5.51 11.84 -14.92
N HIS A 479 -5.72 11.09 -16.00
CA HIS A 479 -6.00 9.65 -15.90
C HIS A 479 -4.82 8.87 -15.30
N LEU A 480 -3.60 9.17 -15.73
CA LEU A 480 -2.41 8.44 -15.25
C LEU A 480 -2.03 8.82 -13.79
N LEU A 481 -2.36 10.03 -13.35
CA LEU A 481 -2.15 10.45 -11.96
C LEU A 481 -3.30 10.06 -11.01
N MET A 482 -4.43 9.58 -11.52
CA MET A 482 -5.62 9.19 -10.75
C MET A 482 -5.34 8.21 -9.60
N PRO A 483 -4.50 7.17 -9.73
CA PRO A 483 -4.19 6.28 -8.61
C PRO A 483 -3.47 6.99 -7.47
N LEU A 484 -2.63 7.98 -7.76
CA LEU A 484 -1.86 8.76 -6.79
C LEU A 484 -2.70 9.88 -6.16
N MET A 485 -3.45 10.62 -6.99
CA MET A 485 -4.19 11.84 -6.63
C MET A 485 -5.62 11.79 -7.18
N PRO A 486 -6.52 11.00 -6.56
CA PRO A 486 -7.84 10.71 -7.12
C PRO A 486 -8.75 11.94 -7.21
N GLN A 487 -8.75 12.84 -6.20
CA GLN A 487 -9.63 14.02 -6.21
C GLN A 487 -9.17 15.07 -7.21
N THR A 488 -7.88 15.41 -7.20
CA THR A 488 -7.33 16.41 -8.13
C THR A 488 -7.44 15.95 -9.58
N SER A 489 -7.20 14.65 -9.84
CA SER A 489 -7.35 14.08 -11.18
C SER A 489 -8.80 14.11 -11.64
N THR A 490 -9.74 13.74 -10.77
CA THR A 490 -11.18 13.85 -11.06
C THR A 490 -11.59 15.31 -11.31
N GLU A 491 -11.09 16.25 -10.50
CA GLU A 491 -11.36 17.69 -10.68
C GLU A 491 -10.75 18.21 -12.00
N ALA A 492 -9.55 17.78 -12.37
CA ALA A 492 -8.95 18.15 -13.65
C ALA A 492 -9.80 17.65 -14.83
N LEU A 493 -10.28 16.41 -14.80
CA LEU A 493 -11.20 15.86 -15.81
C LEU A 493 -12.54 16.60 -15.81
N ARG A 494 -13.12 16.92 -14.64
CA ARG A 494 -14.35 17.71 -14.54
C ARG A 494 -14.20 19.08 -15.20
N ARG A 495 -13.06 19.75 -14.98
CA ARG A 495 -12.78 21.06 -15.61
C ARG A 495 -12.67 20.97 -17.12
N LEU A 496 -12.39 19.80 -17.66
CA LEU A 496 -12.38 19.51 -19.09
C LEU A 496 -13.73 18.96 -19.60
N SER A 497 -14.75 18.84 -18.76
CA SER A 497 -16.02 18.14 -19.04
C SER A 497 -15.82 16.69 -19.49
N CYS A 498 -14.90 15.99 -18.83
CA CYS A 498 -14.53 14.57 -19.02
C CYS A 498 -14.72 13.75 -17.75
N GLU A 499 -15.53 14.21 -16.78
CA GLU A 499 -15.70 13.56 -15.47
C GLU A 499 -16.21 12.11 -15.55
N GLU A 500 -16.98 11.76 -16.57
CA GLU A 500 -17.46 10.40 -16.78
C GLU A 500 -16.32 9.41 -17.06
N GLU A 501 -15.21 9.90 -17.61
CA GLU A 501 -14.01 9.08 -17.87
C GLU A 501 -13.27 8.68 -16.58
N ALA A 502 -13.45 9.42 -15.47
CA ALA A 502 -12.75 9.19 -14.20
C ALA A 502 -12.99 7.79 -13.61
N THR A 503 -14.09 7.15 -13.97
CA THR A 503 -14.46 5.80 -13.51
C THR A 503 -14.24 4.72 -14.57
N SER A 504 -13.55 5.05 -15.66
CA SER A 504 -13.26 4.08 -16.73
C SER A 504 -12.36 2.93 -16.23
N ASP A 505 -12.64 1.75 -16.72
CA ASP A 505 -11.83 0.55 -16.52
C ASP A 505 -11.00 0.18 -17.78
N ASP A 506 -10.98 1.06 -18.77
CA ASP A 506 -10.15 0.98 -19.96
C ASP A 506 -9.12 2.12 -20.01
N LEU A 507 -8.10 2.02 -19.17
CA LEU A 507 -7.04 3.03 -19.08
C LEU A 507 -6.39 3.32 -20.44
N LYS A 508 -6.16 2.30 -21.26
CA LYS A 508 -5.56 2.47 -22.58
C LYS A 508 -6.47 3.25 -23.54
N GLY A 509 -7.76 2.94 -23.53
CA GLY A 509 -8.74 3.62 -24.34
C GLY A 509 -8.88 5.09 -23.97
N VAL A 510 -9.06 5.40 -22.67
CA VAL A 510 -9.21 6.79 -22.21
C VAL A 510 -7.92 7.61 -22.35
N CYS A 511 -6.75 6.99 -22.34
CA CYS A 511 -5.47 7.68 -22.56
C CYS A 511 -5.03 7.74 -24.02
N ALA A 512 -5.82 7.21 -24.96
CA ALA A 512 -5.52 7.38 -26.38
C ALA A 512 -5.55 8.86 -26.77
N TRP A 513 -4.57 9.31 -27.56
CA TRP A 513 -4.46 10.70 -27.97
C TRP A 513 -5.63 11.10 -28.87
N GLY A 514 -6.19 12.27 -28.60
CA GLY A 514 -7.21 12.84 -29.46
C GLY A 514 -8.65 12.51 -29.07
N GLN A 515 -8.90 12.02 -27.87
CA GLN A 515 -10.24 11.71 -27.35
C GLN A 515 -10.99 12.95 -26.83
N LEU A 516 -10.31 14.06 -26.49
CA LEU A 516 -10.98 15.28 -26.05
C LEU A 516 -11.96 15.77 -27.14
N ALA A 517 -13.23 15.92 -26.77
CA ALA A 517 -14.23 16.43 -27.70
C ALA A 517 -14.04 17.95 -27.93
N GLY A 518 -13.98 18.35 -29.20
CA GLY A 518 -13.94 19.77 -29.53
C GLY A 518 -15.27 20.48 -29.25
N GLY A 519 -15.20 21.72 -28.77
CA GLY A 519 -16.37 22.55 -28.48
C GLY A 519 -17.00 22.35 -27.11
N GLN A 520 -16.53 21.37 -26.31
CA GLN A 520 -17.04 21.20 -24.95
C GLN A 520 -16.58 22.30 -24.00
N PRO A 521 -17.37 22.68 -22.96
CA PRO A 521 -17.00 23.68 -21.98
C PRO A 521 -15.73 23.28 -21.21
N VAL A 522 -14.91 24.28 -20.84
CA VAL A 522 -13.72 24.12 -20.01
C VAL A 522 -13.76 25.16 -18.90
N GLU A 523 -13.56 24.71 -17.67
CA GLU A 523 -13.65 25.59 -16.49
C GLU A 523 -12.26 25.85 -15.92
N LYS A 524 -11.92 27.14 -15.68
CA LYS A 524 -10.63 27.52 -15.10
C LYS A 524 -10.48 27.05 -13.64
N GLY A 525 -11.47 27.34 -12.79
CA GLY A 525 -11.43 27.07 -11.35
C GLY A 525 -10.30 27.78 -10.60
N GLU A 526 -10.20 27.50 -9.29
CA GLU A 526 -9.08 27.92 -8.45
C GLU A 526 -7.84 27.04 -8.69
N PRO A 527 -6.63 27.51 -8.34
CA PRO A 527 -5.42 26.69 -8.41
C PRO A 527 -5.57 25.39 -7.63
N LEU A 528 -5.29 24.24 -8.25
CA LEU A 528 -5.38 22.93 -7.61
C LEU A 528 -4.28 22.72 -6.55
N PHE A 529 -3.10 23.25 -6.80
CA PHE A 529 -1.95 23.21 -5.90
C PHE A 529 -1.40 24.61 -5.67
N PRO A 530 -1.87 25.30 -4.61
CA PRO A 530 -1.25 26.57 -4.20
C PRO A 530 0.19 26.31 -3.76
N ARG A 531 1.10 27.22 -4.14
CA ARG A 531 2.50 27.12 -3.76
C ARG A 531 2.66 27.22 -2.23
N LEU A 532 3.44 26.32 -1.66
CA LEU A 532 3.89 26.39 -0.27
C LEU A 532 5.09 27.34 -0.13
N GLY A 533 5.22 28.02 1.00
CA GLY A 533 6.33 28.94 1.25
C GLY A 533 6.10 29.89 2.36
#